data_d5efa9668aa483ef866383fdd7d78a8f
#
_entry.id   d5efa9668aa483ef866383fdd7d78a8f
#
_cell.length_a   1.000
_cell.length_b   1.000
_cell.length_c   1.000
_cell.angle_alpha   90.00
_cell.angle_beta   90.00
_cell.angle_gamma   90.00
#
_symmetry.space_group_name_H-M   'P 1'
#
loop_
_entity.id
_entity.type
_entity.pdbx_description
1 polymer ?
#
loop_
_entity_poly.entity_id
_entity_poly.type
_entity_poly.pdbx_seq_one_letter_code
_entity_poly.pdbx_strand_id
1 'polypeptide(L)'
;APEGLGLGDRQDERMAEAAAERAATFGFVRQRAATAEEIDAAREDSRDRRADADRTTVQPAQCKAPLTALDFSPIALDGAEATRVDVGADTFTGTGTVEVARLTGQGRQDVERHIQTVNALRADCREMTMTVQEGDATVDYRLEVSDAPLSDGTPAQSALVWERTLASESEPQLTAQVLTAVTSDAVVMVSFVGRPEAGRKEFTLIAEEMLAAALAAD
;
A
#
# COMPACT_ATOMS: atom_id res chain seq x y z
N ALA A 1 6.23 18.91 21.86
CA ALA A 1 6.41 18.63 20.45
C ALA A 1 6.73 17.13 20.34
N PRO A 2 6.08 16.35 19.46
CA PRO A 2 6.54 15.00 19.22
C PRO A 2 8.00 15.05 18.78
N GLU A 3 8.83 14.22 19.36
CA GLU A 3 10.19 14.05 18.88
C GLU A 3 10.10 13.67 17.40
N GLY A 4 10.82 14.39 16.54
CA GLY A 4 10.84 14.10 15.12
C GLY A 4 11.29 12.66 14.87
N LEU A 5 10.86 12.06 13.74
CA LEU A 5 11.17 10.68 13.36
C LEU A 5 12.66 10.40 13.16
N GLY A 6 13.52 11.43 13.25
CA GLY A 6 14.96 11.30 13.02
C GLY A 6 15.32 10.99 11.57
N LEU A 7 14.41 11.31 10.62
CA LEU A 7 14.67 11.17 9.20
C LEU A 7 15.67 12.24 8.74
N GLY A 8 16.42 11.93 7.67
CA GLY A 8 17.37 12.87 7.06
C GLY A 8 16.71 13.86 6.10
N ASP A 9 17.55 14.51 5.28
CA ASP A 9 17.15 15.58 4.36
C ASP A 9 17.00 15.14 2.90
N ARG A 10 17.09 13.83 2.60
CA ARG A 10 16.84 13.36 1.26
C ARG A 10 15.38 13.63 0.86
N GLN A 11 15.11 13.75 -0.41
CA GLN A 11 13.77 14.00 -0.93
C GLN A 11 12.75 13.00 -0.41
N ASP A 12 13.04 11.69 -0.49
CA ASP A 12 12.16 10.64 0.00
C ASP A 12 11.88 10.77 1.51
N GLU A 13 12.90 11.13 2.28
CA GLU A 13 12.78 11.32 3.73
C GLU A 13 11.92 12.54 4.07
N ARG A 14 12.13 13.68 3.40
CA ARG A 14 11.31 14.90 3.60
C ARG A 14 9.85 14.66 3.24
N MET A 15 9.59 13.98 2.13
CA MET A 15 8.24 13.69 1.68
C MET A 15 7.51 12.75 2.65
N ALA A 16 8.18 11.71 3.11
CA ALA A 16 7.62 10.78 4.10
C ALA A 16 7.34 11.45 5.45
N GLU A 17 8.24 12.30 5.91
CA GLU A 17 8.06 13.07 7.15
C GLU A 17 6.85 14.00 7.07
N ALA A 18 6.71 14.73 5.97
CA ALA A 18 5.57 15.61 5.75
C ALA A 18 4.24 14.87 5.77
N ALA A 19 4.16 13.70 5.13
CA ALA A 19 2.98 12.85 5.16
C ALA A 19 2.68 12.34 6.58
N ALA A 20 3.70 11.91 7.31
CA ALA A 20 3.54 11.43 8.69
C ALA A 20 3.09 12.55 9.64
N GLU A 21 3.65 13.74 9.52
CA GLU A 21 3.22 14.92 10.29
C GLU A 21 1.76 15.25 10.02
N ARG A 22 1.34 15.16 8.76
CA ARG A 22 -0.07 15.39 8.40
C ARG A 22 -0.98 14.32 9.01
N ALA A 23 -0.59 13.05 8.99
CA ALA A 23 -1.33 11.96 9.62
C ALA A 23 -1.50 12.20 11.14
N ALA A 24 -0.48 12.75 11.81
CA ALA A 24 -0.55 13.07 13.23
C ALA A 24 -1.65 14.07 13.57
N THR A 25 -1.97 15.00 12.66
CA THR A 25 -3.06 15.97 12.85
C THR A 25 -4.45 15.31 12.87
N PHE A 26 -4.56 14.09 12.36
CA PHE A 26 -5.77 13.27 12.39
C PHE A 26 -5.76 12.21 13.50
N GLY A 27 -4.81 12.28 14.42
CA GLY A 27 -4.72 11.36 15.56
C GLY A 27 -3.77 10.18 15.36
N PHE A 28 -3.11 10.05 14.22
CA PHE A 28 -2.12 9.00 13.96
C PHE A 28 -0.75 9.41 14.54
N VAL A 29 -0.69 9.49 15.86
CA VAL A 29 0.46 10.03 16.59
C VAL A 29 1.53 9.01 16.93
N ARG A 30 1.21 7.72 16.90
CA ARG A 30 2.20 6.65 17.07
C ARG A 30 2.88 6.42 15.73
N GLN A 31 4.16 6.75 15.64
CA GLN A 31 4.88 6.74 14.37
C GLN A 31 6.26 6.10 14.53
N ARG A 32 6.63 5.31 13.54
CA ARG A 32 7.94 4.66 13.49
C ARG A 32 8.45 4.59 12.06
N ALA A 33 9.68 5.08 11.85
CA ALA A 33 10.38 4.91 10.59
C ALA A 33 11.03 3.53 10.51
N ALA A 34 10.93 2.88 9.34
CA ALA A 34 11.64 1.64 9.09
C ALA A 34 13.15 1.89 9.01
N THR A 35 13.93 0.97 9.56
CA THR A 35 15.39 0.98 9.44
C THR A 35 15.82 0.51 8.04
N ALA A 36 17.05 0.81 7.65
CA ALA A 36 17.62 0.31 6.39
C ALA A 36 17.58 -1.23 6.31
N GLU A 37 17.81 -1.91 7.42
CA GLU A 37 17.74 -3.37 7.50
C GLU A 37 16.32 -3.89 7.29
N GLU A 38 15.31 -3.21 7.84
CA GLU A 38 13.89 -3.54 7.62
C GLU A 38 13.48 -3.34 6.17
N ILE A 39 13.98 -2.30 5.50
CA ILE A 39 13.73 -2.06 4.08
C ILE A 39 14.38 -3.16 3.23
N ASP A 40 15.61 -3.54 3.53
CA ASP A 40 16.30 -4.64 2.84
C ASP A 40 15.57 -5.97 3.02
N ALA A 41 15.08 -6.25 4.24
CA ALA A 41 14.27 -7.43 4.52
C ALA A 41 12.95 -7.42 3.74
N ALA A 42 12.29 -6.27 3.61
CA ALA A 42 11.06 -6.13 2.83
C ALA A 42 11.31 -6.40 1.33
N ARG A 43 12.45 -5.98 0.79
CA ARG A 43 12.86 -6.28 -0.58
C ARG A 43 13.07 -7.77 -0.81
N GLU A 44 13.74 -8.43 0.14
CA GLU A 44 13.95 -9.88 0.10
C GLU A 44 12.62 -10.65 0.17
N ASP A 45 11.74 -10.30 1.10
CA ASP A 45 10.41 -10.89 1.23
C ASP A 45 9.58 -10.72 -0.06
N SER A 46 9.69 -9.57 -0.72
CA SER A 46 9.01 -9.31 -2.00
C SER A 46 9.50 -10.24 -3.11
N ARG A 47 10.80 -10.51 -3.16
CA ARG A 47 11.38 -11.48 -4.11
C ARG A 47 10.91 -12.90 -3.82
N ASP A 48 10.89 -13.29 -2.56
CA ASP A 48 10.44 -14.63 -2.12
C ASP A 48 8.97 -14.86 -2.44
N ARG A 49 8.11 -13.87 -2.21
CA ARG A 49 6.68 -13.96 -2.57
C ARG A 49 6.46 -14.14 -4.07
N ARG A 50 7.26 -13.49 -4.90
CA ARG A 50 7.21 -13.69 -6.35
C ARG A 50 7.64 -15.10 -6.76
N ALA A 51 8.62 -15.67 -6.08
CA ALA A 51 9.06 -17.04 -6.30
C ALA A 51 8.02 -18.07 -5.84
N ASP A 52 7.25 -17.76 -4.79
CA ASP A 52 6.22 -18.65 -4.21
C ASP A 52 4.84 -18.50 -4.85
N ALA A 53 4.69 -17.69 -5.89
CA ALA A 53 3.40 -17.45 -6.56
C ALA A 53 2.73 -18.74 -7.08
N ASP A 54 3.49 -19.79 -7.35
CA ASP A 54 2.99 -21.08 -7.81
C ASP A 54 2.16 -21.83 -6.76
N ARG A 55 2.27 -21.46 -5.47
CA ARG A 55 1.50 -22.04 -4.37
C ARG A 55 0.10 -21.45 -4.22
N THR A 56 -0.21 -20.45 -5.02
CA THR A 56 -1.49 -19.74 -4.97
C THR A 56 -2.24 -19.94 -6.27
N THR A 57 -3.50 -20.37 -6.15
CA THR A 57 -4.44 -20.48 -7.27
C THR A 57 -5.49 -19.38 -7.15
N VAL A 58 -5.77 -18.69 -8.23
CA VAL A 58 -6.77 -17.60 -8.28
C VAL A 58 -7.82 -17.91 -9.35
N GLN A 59 -9.08 -17.68 -9.01
CA GLN A 59 -10.19 -17.76 -9.95
C GLN A 59 -10.92 -16.39 -9.97
N PRO A 60 -11.21 -15.80 -11.14
CA PRO A 60 -10.82 -16.30 -12.48
C PRO A 60 -9.30 -16.31 -12.71
N ALA A 61 -8.82 -17.26 -13.51
CA ALA A 61 -7.40 -17.51 -13.70
C ALA A 61 -6.64 -16.27 -14.24
N GLN A 62 -7.28 -15.45 -15.08
CA GLN A 62 -6.69 -14.22 -15.62
C GLN A 62 -6.43 -13.16 -14.55
N CYS A 63 -7.02 -13.28 -13.37
CA CYS A 63 -6.81 -12.35 -12.26
C CYS A 63 -5.58 -12.68 -11.42
N LYS A 64 -4.93 -13.82 -11.62
CA LYS A 64 -3.75 -14.22 -10.83
C LYS A 64 -2.60 -13.23 -10.99
N ALA A 65 -2.23 -12.90 -12.22
CA ALA A 65 -1.13 -11.98 -12.48
C ALA A 65 -1.42 -10.55 -11.96
N PRO A 66 -2.60 -9.95 -12.22
CA PRO A 66 -2.96 -8.68 -11.61
C PRO A 66 -2.99 -8.70 -10.08
N LEU A 67 -3.46 -9.80 -9.46
CA LEU A 67 -3.54 -9.91 -8.01
C LEU A 67 -2.15 -9.86 -7.36
N THR A 68 -1.13 -10.47 -7.98
CA THR A 68 0.24 -10.43 -7.46
C THR A 68 0.80 -9.01 -7.40
N ALA A 69 0.28 -8.09 -8.20
CA ALA A 69 0.70 -6.70 -8.20
C ALA A 69 0.17 -5.90 -6.99
N LEU A 70 -0.77 -6.45 -6.21
CA LEU A 70 -1.14 -5.86 -4.91
C LEU A 70 0.00 -5.93 -3.90
N ASP A 71 1.00 -6.76 -4.13
CA ASP A 71 2.23 -6.82 -3.32
C ASP A 71 3.24 -5.73 -3.69
N PHE A 72 2.94 -4.87 -4.66
CA PHE A 72 3.81 -3.76 -5.01
C PHE A 72 4.02 -2.82 -3.82
N SER A 73 5.27 -2.45 -3.61
CA SER A 73 5.68 -1.51 -2.57
C SER A 73 6.82 -0.64 -3.09
N PRO A 74 6.74 0.69 -2.94
CA PRO A 74 7.82 1.59 -3.36
C PRO A 74 9.18 1.24 -2.76
N ILE A 75 9.22 0.79 -1.50
CA ILE A 75 10.48 0.42 -0.87
C ILE A 75 11.10 -0.85 -1.45
N ALA A 76 10.32 -1.65 -2.19
CA ALA A 76 10.81 -2.86 -2.86
C ALA A 76 11.43 -2.58 -4.24
N LEU A 77 11.41 -1.35 -4.72
CA LEU A 77 12.07 -0.97 -5.98
C LEU A 77 13.57 -1.13 -5.86
N ASP A 78 14.17 -1.86 -6.79
CA ASP A 78 15.59 -2.20 -6.76
C ASP A 78 16.48 -0.95 -6.76
N GLY A 79 17.36 -0.86 -5.75
CA GLY A 79 18.36 0.19 -5.64
C GLY A 79 17.81 1.60 -5.40
N ALA A 80 16.50 1.74 -5.18
CA ALA A 80 15.91 3.05 -4.94
C ALA A 80 16.23 3.57 -3.54
N GLU A 81 16.48 4.87 -3.43
CA GLU A 81 16.42 5.57 -2.15
C GLU A 81 14.96 5.59 -1.70
N ALA A 82 14.67 5.01 -0.56
CA ALA A 82 13.32 4.84 -0.10
C ALA A 82 13.19 5.01 1.41
N THR A 83 12.01 5.48 1.83
CA THR A 83 11.65 5.68 3.23
C THR A 83 10.27 5.12 3.48
N ARG A 84 10.09 4.46 4.63
CA ARG A 84 8.79 3.99 5.11
C ARG A 84 8.55 4.48 6.52
N VAL A 85 7.35 4.99 6.77
CA VAL A 85 6.88 5.35 8.10
C VAL A 85 5.55 4.65 8.36
N ASP A 86 5.47 3.91 9.47
CA ASP A 86 4.22 3.34 9.97
C ASP A 86 3.57 4.34 10.93
N VAL A 87 2.27 4.52 10.82
CA VAL A 87 1.49 5.43 11.65
C VAL A 87 0.30 4.69 12.27
N GLY A 88 0.02 4.96 13.52
CA GLY A 88 -1.07 4.34 14.26
C GLY A 88 -1.85 5.33 15.11
N ALA A 89 -3.11 5.02 15.36
CA ALA A 89 -4.01 5.78 16.22
C ALA A 89 -4.73 4.86 17.19
N ASP A 90 -5.04 5.35 18.37
CA ASP A 90 -5.76 4.56 19.39
C ASP A 90 -7.20 4.23 18.96
N THR A 91 -7.76 5.04 18.07
CA THR A 91 -9.12 4.87 17.54
C THR A 91 -9.20 3.92 16.33
N PHE A 92 -8.07 3.41 15.86
CA PHE A 92 -8.01 2.56 14.68
C PHE A 92 -7.24 1.27 14.97
N THR A 93 -7.91 0.13 14.78
CA THR A 93 -7.28 -1.19 14.86
C THR A 93 -6.71 -1.56 13.51
N GLY A 94 -5.42 -1.28 13.32
CA GLY A 94 -4.71 -1.49 12.07
C GLY A 94 -3.50 -0.59 11.97
N THR A 95 -2.94 -0.49 10.79
CA THR A 95 -1.74 0.29 10.52
C THR A 95 -1.91 1.15 9.29
N GLY A 96 -1.55 2.44 9.40
CA GLY A 96 -1.30 3.31 8.28
C GLY A 96 0.18 3.27 7.92
N THR A 97 0.48 3.38 6.64
CA THR A 97 1.87 3.35 6.16
C THR A 97 2.04 4.37 5.05
N VAL A 98 3.11 5.14 5.09
CA VAL A 98 3.57 5.93 3.95
C VAL A 98 4.92 5.39 3.49
N GLU A 99 5.02 5.13 2.20
CA GLU A 99 6.26 4.74 1.54
C GLU A 99 6.57 5.74 0.44
N VAL A 100 7.80 6.20 0.40
CA VAL A 100 8.30 7.10 -0.64
C VAL A 100 9.57 6.51 -1.21
N ALA A 101 9.65 6.44 -2.53
CA ALA A 101 10.86 6.03 -3.22
C ALA A 101 11.19 7.01 -4.34
N ARG A 102 12.49 7.26 -4.53
CA ARG A 102 13.00 8.00 -5.65
C ARG A 102 12.93 7.13 -6.90
N LEU A 103 12.42 7.68 -7.99
CA LEU A 103 12.29 6.96 -9.25
C LEU A 103 13.54 7.09 -10.11
N THR A 104 14.03 5.94 -10.56
CA THR A 104 14.98 5.79 -11.66
C THR A 104 14.24 5.32 -12.92
N GLY A 105 14.92 5.15 -14.04
CA GLY A 105 14.28 4.72 -15.29
C GLY A 105 13.48 3.42 -15.15
N GLN A 106 14.06 2.39 -14.53
CA GLN A 106 13.39 1.10 -14.32
C GLN A 106 12.27 1.22 -13.28
N GLY A 107 12.51 1.94 -12.20
CA GLY A 107 11.50 2.18 -11.16
C GLY A 107 10.26 2.87 -11.72
N ARG A 108 10.42 3.81 -12.63
CA ARG A 108 9.31 4.48 -13.30
C ARG A 108 8.46 3.50 -14.11
N GLN A 109 9.10 2.61 -14.86
CA GLN A 109 8.40 1.57 -15.63
C GLN A 109 7.63 0.61 -14.71
N ASP A 110 8.21 0.25 -13.57
CA ASP A 110 7.56 -0.63 -12.59
C ASP A 110 6.33 0.03 -11.96
N VAL A 111 6.41 1.32 -11.66
CA VAL A 111 5.27 2.09 -11.13
C VAL A 111 4.16 2.24 -12.17
N GLU A 112 4.50 2.56 -13.41
CA GLU A 112 3.52 2.65 -14.51
C GLU A 112 2.80 1.32 -14.72
N ARG A 113 3.54 0.21 -14.69
CA ARG A 113 2.97 -1.15 -14.76
C ARG A 113 2.04 -1.42 -13.58
N HIS A 114 2.42 -1.02 -12.39
CA HIS A 114 1.57 -1.16 -11.19
C HIS A 114 0.25 -0.40 -11.36
N ILE A 115 0.28 0.84 -11.82
CA ILE A 115 -0.93 1.64 -12.05
C ILE A 115 -1.84 0.97 -13.07
N GLN A 116 -1.29 0.47 -14.16
CA GLN A 116 -2.06 -0.28 -15.17
C GLN A 116 -2.68 -1.55 -14.57
N THR A 117 -1.95 -2.24 -13.71
CA THR A 117 -2.43 -3.45 -13.05
C THR A 117 -3.55 -3.16 -12.07
N VAL A 118 -3.47 -2.09 -11.29
CA VAL A 118 -4.57 -1.65 -10.41
C VAL A 118 -5.83 -1.36 -11.23
N ASN A 119 -5.67 -0.69 -12.37
CA ASN A 119 -6.80 -0.42 -13.27
C ASN A 119 -7.42 -1.72 -13.82
N ALA A 120 -6.61 -2.71 -14.17
CA ALA A 120 -7.09 -4.02 -14.62
C ALA A 120 -7.84 -4.77 -13.50
N LEU A 121 -7.35 -4.75 -12.28
CA LEU A 121 -8.05 -5.34 -11.12
C LEU A 121 -9.43 -4.71 -10.92
N ARG A 122 -9.50 -3.39 -10.98
CA ARG A 122 -10.75 -2.66 -10.81
C ARG A 122 -11.74 -2.90 -11.94
N ALA A 123 -11.26 -3.09 -13.16
CA ALA A 123 -12.09 -3.34 -14.34
C ALA A 123 -12.62 -4.77 -14.40
N ASP A 124 -11.76 -5.76 -14.18
CA ASP A 124 -12.02 -7.15 -14.53
C ASP A 124 -11.98 -8.14 -13.36
N CYS A 125 -11.47 -7.74 -12.20
CA CYS A 125 -11.17 -8.64 -11.09
C CYS A 125 -11.77 -8.16 -9.75
N ARG A 126 -13.00 -7.66 -9.78
CA ARG A 126 -13.66 -7.13 -8.57
C ARG A 126 -14.01 -8.22 -7.57
N GLU A 127 -14.24 -9.44 -8.03
CA GLU A 127 -14.52 -10.60 -7.21
C GLU A 127 -13.62 -11.75 -7.62
N MET A 128 -12.88 -12.29 -6.66
CA MET A 128 -11.95 -13.39 -6.88
C MET A 128 -12.04 -14.39 -5.75
N THR A 129 -11.68 -15.64 -6.05
CA THR A 129 -11.36 -16.63 -5.03
C THR A 129 -9.88 -16.98 -5.11
N MET A 130 -9.25 -17.13 -3.95
CA MET A 130 -7.84 -17.46 -3.84
C MET A 130 -7.66 -18.67 -2.95
N THR A 131 -6.95 -19.66 -3.44
CA THR A 131 -6.57 -20.86 -2.66
C THR A 131 -5.06 -20.82 -2.44
N VAL A 132 -4.65 -20.85 -1.19
CA VAL A 132 -3.25 -20.83 -0.77
C VAL A 132 -2.89 -22.17 -0.13
N GLN A 133 -1.78 -22.77 -0.55
CA GLN A 133 -1.20 -23.91 0.14
C GLN A 133 -0.37 -23.45 1.33
N GLU A 134 -0.75 -23.94 2.52
CA GLU A 134 -0.01 -23.74 3.77
C GLU A 134 0.38 -25.11 4.33
N GLY A 135 1.60 -25.56 4.02
CA GLY A 135 2.04 -26.91 4.35
C GLY A 135 1.21 -27.96 3.59
N ASP A 136 0.58 -28.90 4.34
CA ASP A 136 -0.30 -29.95 3.77
C ASP A 136 -1.77 -29.50 3.67
N ALA A 137 -2.10 -28.30 4.14
CA ALA A 137 -3.44 -27.75 4.13
C ALA A 137 -3.61 -26.69 3.04
N THR A 138 -4.85 -26.53 2.57
CA THR A 138 -5.23 -25.42 1.69
C THR A 138 -6.20 -24.49 2.41
N VAL A 139 -6.06 -23.20 2.20
CA VAL A 139 -6.96 -22.18 2.75
C VAL A 139 -7.58 -21.41 1.59
N ASP A 140 -8.92 -21.30 1.61
CA ASP A 140 -9.67 -20.59 0.60
C ASP A 140 -10.10 -19.21 1.12
N TYR A 141 -9.90 -18.19 0.29
CA TYR A 141 -10.30 -16.81 0.55
C TYR A 141 -11.19 -16.27 -0.56
N ARG A 142 -12.11 -15.39 -0.20
CA ARG A 142 -12.74 -14.48 -1.15
C ARG A 142 -12.00 -13.16 -1.10
N LEU A 143 -11.75 -12.59 -2.29
CA LEU A 143 -11.15 -11.27 -2.46
C LEU A 143 -12.12 -10.38 -3.20
N GLU A 144 -12.37 -9.20 -2.68
CA GLU A 144 -13.19 -8.18 -3.31
C GLU A 144 -12.35 -6.92 -3.51
N VAL A 145 -12.38 -6.37 -4.72
CA VAL A 145 -11.74 -5.12 -5.09
C VAL A 145 -12.82 -4.10 -5.40
N SER A 146 -12.70 -2.93 -4.82
CA SER A 146 -13.63 -1.81 -5.07
C SER A 146 -12.87 -0.51 -5.27
N ASP A 147 -13.59 0.49 -5.77
CA ASP A 147 -13.03 1.83 -5.94
C ASP A 147 -12.90 2.53 -4.59
N ALA A 148 -11.77 3.18 -4.38
CA ALA A 148 -11.63 4.09 -3.24
C ALA A 148 -12.55 5.31 -3.46
N PRO A 149 -13.23 5.81 -2.40
CA PRO A 149 -14.12 6.96 -2.52
C PRO A 149 -13.35 8.29 -2.59
N LEU A 150 -12.62 8.49 -3.69
CA LEU A 150 -11.75 9.64 -3.90
C LEU A 150 -12.53 10.96 -3.94
N SER A 151 -11.89 12.03 -3.48
CA SER A 151 -12.40 13.39 -3.59
C SER A 151 -12.18 13.96 -4.99
N ASP A 152 -12.98 14.96 -5.36
CA ASP A 152 -12.69 15.77 -6.54
C ASP A 152 -11.34 16.47 -6.35
N GLY A 153 -10.50 16.46 -7.39
CA GLY A 153 -9.17 17.03 -7.32
C GLY A 153 -8.18 16.24 -6.48
N THR A 154 -8.43 14.95 -6.24
CA THR A 154 -7.52 14.05 -5.52
C THR A 154 -6.12 14.06 -6.11
N PRO A 155 -5.05 14.06 -5.28
CA PRO A 155 -3.69 13.90 -5.77
C PRO A 155 -3.36 12.44 -6.17
N ALA A 156 -4.23 11.47 -5.80
CA ALA A 156 -3.99 10.07 -6.12
C ALA A 156 -4.15 9.79 -7.61
N GLN A 157 -3.17 9.15 -8.21
CA GLN A 157 -3.19 8.69 -9.60
C GLN A 157 -3.65 7.24 -9.71
N SER A 158 -3.54 6.49 -8.63
CA SER A 158 -4.01 5.12 -8.50
C SER A 158 -4.59 4.91 -7.11
N ALA A 159 -5.70 4.22 -7.04
CA ALA A 159 -6.33 3.90 -5.75
C ALA A 159 -7.21 2.68 -5.87
N LEU A 160 -7.27 1.90 -4.80
CA LEU A 160 -8.24 0.82 -4.65
C LEU A 160 -8.47 0.50 -3.18
N VAL A 161 -9.60 -0.13 -2.94
CA VAL A 161 -9.90 -0.83 -1.68
C VAL A 161 -10.00 -2.32 -1.99
N TRP A 162 -9.41 -3.16 -1.16
CA TRP A 162 -9.62 -4.59 -1.25
C TRP A 162 -9.91 -5.20 0.10
N GLU A 163 -10.70 -6.27 0.08
CA GLU A 163 -11.07 -7.01 1.28
C GLU A 163 -10.78 -8.49 1.07
N ARG A 164 -10.27 -9.13 2.11
CA ARG A 164 -10.02 -10.57 2.13
C ARG A 164 -10.89 -11.20 3.21
N THR A 165 -11.68 -12.19 2.82
CA THR A 165 -12.57 -12.92 3.71
C THR A 165 -12.25 -14.42 3.62
N LEU A 166 -12.14 -15.13 4.74
CA LEU A 166 -12.07 -16.59 4.74
C LEU A 166 -13.37 -17.13 4.14
N ALA A 167 -13.25 -18.13 3.25
CA ALA A 167 -14.42 -18.69 2.57
C ALA A 167 -15.47 -19.28 3.54
N SER A 168 -15.03 -19.69 4.73
CA SER A 168 -15.88 -20.20 5.80
C SER A 168 -16.54 -19.12 6.66
N GLU A 169 -16.19 -17.85 6.45
CA GLU A 169 -16.65 -16.70 7.27
C GLU A 169 -17.43 -15.71 6.41
N SER A 170 -18.22 -14.86 7.06
CA SER A 170 -19.01 -13.83 6.39
C SER A 170 -18.39 -12.44 6.47
N GLU A 171 -17.52 -12.21 7.45
CA GLU A 171 -16.90 -10.92 7.68
C GLU A 171 -15.45 -10.88 7.17
N PRO A 172 -14.99 -9.75 6.60
CA PRO A 172 -13.62 -9.61 6.17
C PRO A 172 -12.62 -9.77 7.32
N GLN A 173 -11.57 -10.57 7.08
CA GLN A 173 -10.41 -10.63 7.94
C GLN A 173 -9.57 -9.36 7.85
N LEU A 174 -9.48 -8.80 6.66
CA LEU A 174 -8.59 -7.71 6.35
C LEU A 174 -9.21 -6.82 5.29
N THR A 175 -9.18 -5.52 5.53
CA THR A 175 -9.53 -4.49 4.57
C THR A 175 -8.33 -3.57 4.40
N ALA A 176 -8.00 -3.26 3.17
CA ALA A 176 -6.92 -2.34 2.83
C ALA A 176 -7.41 -1.27 1.86
N GLN A 177 -6.96 -0.06 2.06
CA GLN A 177 -7.11 1.04 1.12
C GLN A 177 -5.72 1.56 0.76
N VAL A 178 -5.44 1.65 -0.54
CA VAL A 178 -4.12 2.04 -1.05
C VAL A 178 -4.28 3.17 -2.06
N LEU A 179 -3.60 4.28 -1.82
CA LEU A 179 -3.54 5.43 -2.72
C LEU A 179 -2.09 5.68 -3.12
N THR A 180 -1.86 5.93 -4.40
CA THR A 180 -0.52 6.17 -4.95
C THR A 180 -0.50 7.46 -5.78
N ALA A 181 0.51 8.28 -5.57
CA ALA A 181 0.82 9.45 -6.38
C ALA A 181 2.24 9.36 -6.93
N VAL A 182 2.45 9.88 -8.12
CA VAL A 182 3.74 9.84 -8.82
C VAL A 182 4.11 11.24 -9.28
N THR A 183 5.35 11.64 -9.01
CA THR A 183 5.94 12.86 -9.58
C THR A 183 6.95 12.50 -10.67
N SER A 184 7.67 13.49 -11.20
CA SER A 184 8.73 13.25 -12.18
C SER A 184 9.84 12.34 -11.64
N ASP A 185 10.08 12.33 -10.33
CA ASP A 185 11.25 11.69 -9.71
C ASP A 185 10.94 10.91 -8.41
N ALA A 186 9.69 10.83 -8.00
CA ALA A 186 9.30 10.08 -6.80
C ALA A 186 7.94 9.39 -6.95
N VAL A 187 7.74 8.33 -6.18
CA VAL A 187 6.44 7.69 -5.95
C VAL A 187 6.13 7.73 -4.47
N VAL A 188 4.89 8.07 -4.15
CA VAL A 188 4.36 8.06 -2.78
C VAL A 188 3.17 7.12 -2.72
N MET A 189 3.20 6.17 -1.79
CA MET A 189 2.09 5.26 -1.54
C MET A 189 1.66 5.38 -0.09
N VAL A 190 0.37 5.61 0.12
CA VAL A 190 -0.26 5.60 1.45
C VAL A 190 -1.23 4.45 1.51
N SER A 191 -1.15 3.63 2.55
CA SER A 191 -2.07 2.54 2.78
C SER A 191 -2.59 2.55 4.21
N PHE A 192 -3.87 2.15 4.37
CA PHE A 192 -4.46 1.83 5.66
C PHE A 192 -4.95 0.39 5.59
N VAL A 193 -4.46 -0.44 6.50
CA VAL A 193 -4.73 -1.87 6.52
C VAL A 193 -5.25 -2.26 7.90
N GLY A 194 -6.40 -2.91 7.96
CA GLY A 194 -6.98 -3.34 9.22
C GLY A 194 -8.41 -3.85 9.05
N ARG A 195 -9.33 -3.26 9.80
CA ARG A 195 -10.75 -3.59 9.79
C ARG A 195 -11.50 -2.88 8.65
N PRO A 196 -12.78 -3.19 8.42
CA PRO A 196 -13.57 -2.62 7.33
C PRO A 196 -13.59 -1.10 7.24
N GLU A 197 -13.47 -0.38 8.36
CA GLU A 197 -13.38 1.08 8.36
C GLU A 197 -12.22 1.62 7.54
N ALA A 198 -11.13 0.86 7.37
CA ALA A 198 -9.98 1.27 6.55
C ALA A 198 -10.36 1.61 5.11
N GLY A 199 -11.45 1.04 4.59
CA GLY A 199 -11.97 1.32 3.25
C GLY A 199 -12.92 2.50 3.15
N ARG A 200 -13.24 3.17 4.25
CA ARG A 200 -14.23 4.25 4.29
C ARG A 200 -13.65 5.59 3.86
N LYS A 201 -14.55 6.51 3.53
CA LYS A 201 -14.23 7.87 3.08
C LYS A 201 -13.32 8.64 4.03
N GLU A 202 -13.46 8.47 5.33
CA GLU A 202 -12.62 9.13 6.33
C GLU A 202 -11.14 8.79 6.14
N PHE A 203 -10.83 7.53 5.87
CA PHE A 203 -9.45 7.09 5.62
C PHE A 203 -8.96 7.53 4.24
N THR A 204 -9.85 7.61 3.26
CA THR A 204 -9.51 8.19 1.96
C THR A 204 -9.06 9.64 2.11
N LEU A 205 -9.82 10.44 2.88
CA LEU A 205 -9.48 11.85 3.12
C LEU A 205 -8.12 11.99 3.81
N ILE A 206 -7.84 11.17 4.82
CA ILE A 206 -6.55 11.18 5.52
C ILE A 206 -5.43 10.81 4.55
N ALA A 207 -5.61 9.76 3.75
CA ALA A 207 -4.62 9.34 2.77
C ALA A 207 -4.36 10.41 1.71
N GLU A 208 -5.41 11.07 1.20
CA GLU A 208 -5.29 12.17 0.25
C GLU A 208 -4.52 13.36 0.85
N GLU A 209 -4.78 13.70 2.11
CA GLU A 209 -4.06 14.76 2.83
C GLU A 209 -2.59 14.40 3.05
N MET A 210 -2.29 13.14 3.34
CA MET A 210 -0.91 12.66 3.47
C MET A 210 -0.17 12.74 2.13
N LEU A 211 -0.81 12.31 1.04
CA LEU A 211 -0.24 12.43 -0.31
C LEU A 211 0.03 13.90 -0.66
N ALA A 212 -0.92 14.77 -0.43
CA ALA A 212 -0.78 16.20 -0.73
C ALA A 212 0.39 16.82 0.05
N ALA A 213 0.55 16.48 1.33
CA ALA A 213 1.65 16.96 2.17
C ALA A 213 3.00 16.47 1.64
N ALA A 214 3.10 15.19 1.26
CA ALA A 214 4.32 14.63 0.67
C ALA A 214 4.69 15.34 -0.64
N LEU A 215 3.72 15.56 -1.52
CA LEU A 215 3.94 16.24 -2.81
C LEU A 215 4.35 17.68 -2.64
N ALA A 216 3.84 18.39 -1.62
CA ALA A 216 4.23 19.75 -1.32
C ALA A 216 5.66 19.87 -0.75
N ALA A 217 6.23 18.78 -0.25
CA ALA A 217 7.59 18.69 0.28
C ALA A 217 8.63 18.20 -0.75
N ASP A 218 8.21 17.96 -1.99
CA ASP A 218 9.05 17.49 -3.11
C ASP A 218 10.07 18.58 -3.54
#